data_89181a2399b9bda3d2580e8f3fbed819
#
_entry.id   89181a2399b9bda3d2580e8f3fbed819
#
_cell.length_a   1.000
_cell.length_b   1.000
_cell.length_c   1.000
_cell.angle_alpha   90.00
_cell.angle_beta   90.00
_cell.angle_gamma   90.00
#
_symmetry.space_group_name_H-M   'P 1'
#
loop_
_entity.id
_entity.type
_entity.pdbx_description
1 polymer ?
#
loop_
_entity_poly.entity_id
_entity_poly.type
_entity_poly.pdbx_seq_one_letter_code
_entity_poly.pdbx_strand_id
1 'polypeptide(L)'
;DDGWSVKLKVSSPSLPEGVWLRLPGPLEDGCEDTVEEALALRELGVRHWDECALVDARCVLPEAGDLIAQYGGNVAELIYDGTELGYILAQKDQGSPAFSERYAAALALEGCQSLKLALDIAQNLNCYDWVQCADLEASGRTLLLDKGISEELIRASSIDLAAYKAHLLEQEGYTPTPDGWGYIRRNANEFCYQFSTP
;
A
#
# COMPACT_ATOMS: atom_id res chain seq x y z
N ASP A 1 -4.63 18.16 -10.24
CA ASP A 1 -4.12 17.03 -9.41
C ASP A 1 -3.94 17.58 -8.00
N ASP A 2 -4.87 17.27 -7.09
CA ASP A 2 -4.92 17.92 -5.77
C ASP A 2 -3.84 17.43 -4.79
N GLY A 3 -2.89 16.62 -5.25
CA GLY A 3 -1.69 16.21 -4.51
C GLY A 3 -1.93 15.44 -3.20
N TRP A 4 -3.09 14.80 -3.03
CA TRP A 4 -3.41 14.02 -1.84
C TRP A 4 -3.13 12.52 -2.01
N SER A 5 -2.68 11.87 -0.94
CA SER A 5 -2.53 10.40 -0.90
C SER A 5 -3.67 9.73 -0.14
N VAL A 6 -4.08 10.33 0.97
CA VAL A 6 -5.22 9.91 1.80
C VAL A 6 -6.11 11.13 2.04
N LYS A 7 -7.41 10.95 2.01
CA LYS A 7 -8.36 11.95 2.50
C LYS A 7 -9.53 11.31 3.23
N LEU A 8 -9.95 11.98 4.28
CA LEU A 8 -11.06 11.58 5.13
C LEU A 8 -12.18 12.59 5.03
N LYS A 9 -13.42 12.13 5.03
CA LYS A 9 -14.60 12.97 5.28
C LYS A 9 -15.03 12.77 6.72
N VAL A 10 -14.98 13.83 7.49
CA VAL A 10 -15.25 13.81 8.94
C VAL A 10 -16.41 14.72 9.25
N SER A 11 -17.35 14.27 10.07
CA SER A 11 -18.52 15.02 10.50
C SER A 11 -18.49 15.32 11.99
N SER A 12 -19.30 16.30 12.39
CA SER A 12 -19.57 16.59 13.79
C SER A 12 -21.09 16.76 14.01
N PRO A 13 -21.58 16.82 15.26
CA PRO A 13 -22.97 17.12 15.54
C PRO A 13 -23.45 18.45 14.95
N SER A 14 -22.54 19.43 14.84
CA SER A 14 -22.83 20.75 14.27
C SER A 14 -22.77 20.78 12.74
N LEU A 15 -22.07 19.84 12.11
CA LEU A 15 -21.91 19.74 10.66
C LEU A 15 -22.04 18.27 10.23
N PRO A 16 -23.27 17.74 10.11
CA PRO A 16 -23.50 16.32 9.80
C PRO A 16 -23.00 15.90 8.40
N GLU A 17 -23.03 16.81 7.43
CA GLU A 17 -22.52 16.59 6.08
C GLU A 17 -21.00 16.43 6.03
N GLY A 18 -20.30 16.96 7.03
CA GLY A 18 -18.85 16.80 7.20
C GLY A 18 -17.99 17.61 6.24
N VAL A 19 -16.70 17.60 6.51
CA VAL A 19 -15.66 18.23 5.70
C VAL A 19 -14.64 17.20 5.23
N TRP A 20 -14.02 17.46 4.09
CA TRP A 20 -12.90 16.66 3.60
C TRP A 20 -11.58 17.19 4.18
N LEU A 21 -10.75 16.28 4.67
CA LEU A 21 -9.41 16.51 5.20
C LEU A 21 -8.40 15.70 4.41
N ARG A 22 -7.35 16.33 3.88
CA ARG A 22 -6.23 15.67 3.21
C ARG A 22 -5.18 15.25 4.24
N LEU A 23 -4.59 14.08 4.08
CA LEU A 23 -3.55 13.55 4.96
C LEU A 23 -2.32 13.08 4.16
N PRO A 24 -1.13 13.65 4.40
CA PRO A 24 -0.94 14.90 5.14
C PRO A 24 -1.56 16.09 4.40
N GLY A 25 -2.01 17.09 5.13
CA GLY A 25 -2.37 18.38 4.54
C GLY A 25 -1.13 19.10 3.99
N PRO A 26 -1.31 20.17 3.20
CA PRO A 26 -0.19 20.99 2.77
C PRO A 26 0.50 21.62 3.99
N LEU A 27 1.81 21.40 4.09
CA LEU A 27 2.62 22.03 5.12
C LEU A 27 2.84 23.50 4.72
N GLU A 28 2.43 24.43 5.57
CA GLU A 28 2.95 25.79 5.50
C GLU A 28 4.28 25.85 6.27
N ASP A 29 5.21 26.68 5.76
CA ASP A 29 6.58 26.77 6.26
C ASP A 29 6.68 26.78 7.79
N GLY A 30 7.12 25.66 8.36
CA GLY A 30 7.54 25.55 9.76
C GLY A 30 6.46 25.22 10.79
N CYS A 31 5.23 24.87 10.41
CA CYS A 31 4.20 24.40 11.33
C CYS A 31 4.14 22.88 11.36
N GLU A 32 4.26 22.29 12.56
CA GLU A 32 4.06 20.85 12.80
C GLU A 32 2.58 20.44 12.65
N ASP A 33 1.64 21.35 12.94
CA ASP A 33 0.20 21.15 12.76
C ASP A 33 -0.22 21.71 11.41
N THR A 34 -0.85 20.90 10.60
CA THR A 34 -1.35 21.33 9.31
C THR A 34 -2.45 22.39 9.51
N VAL A 35 -2.32 23.52 8.82
CA VAL A 35 -3.34 24.58 8.83
C VAL A 35 -4.71 24.00 8.43
N GLU A 36 -4.71 23.01 7.54
CA GLU A 36 -5.92 22.34 7.08
C GLU A 36 -6.67 21.63 8.21
N GLU A 37 -5.96 20.97 9.15
CA GLU A 37 -6.58 20.34 10.31
C GLU A 37 -7.23 21.35 11.24
N ALA A 38 -6.54 22.46 11.50
CA ALA A 38 -7.06 23.54 12.34
C ALA A 38 -8.30 24.21 11.71
N LEU A 39 -8.29 24.42 10.40
CA LEU A 39 -9.44 24.95 9.66
C LEU A 39 -10.61 23.98 9.67
N ALA A 40 -10.35 22.69 9.49
CA ALA A 40 -11.38 21.64 9.53
C ALA A 40 -12.05 21.55 10.91
N LEU A 41 -11.28 21.55 12.01
CA LEU A 41 -11.83 21.60 13.37
C LEU A 41 -12.72 22.82 13.61
N ARG A 42 -12.29 23.98 13.12
CA ARG A 42 -13.05 25.22 13.23
C ARG A 42 -14.36 25.15 12.44
N GLU A 43 -14.32 24.61 11.21
CA GLU A 43 -15.51 24.46 10.36
C GLU A 43 -16.50 23.46 10.97
N LEU A 44 -15.98 22.35 11.54
CA LEU A 44 -16.77 21.35 12.27
C LEU A 44 -17.35 21.88 13.60
N GLY A 45 -16.88 23.03 14.09
CA GLY A 45 -17.33 23.62 15.34
C GLY A 45 -16.93 22.84 16.59
N VAL A 46 -15.83 22.08 16.52
CA VAL A 46 -15.30 21.23 17.60
C VAL A 46 -13.89 21.65 17.97
N ARG A 47 -13.44 21.24 19.16
CA ARG A 47 -12.07 21.50 19.63
C ARG A 47 -11.15 20.29 19.45
N HIS A 48 -11.74 19.09 19.46
CA HIS A 48 -11.01 17.83 19.43
C HIS A 48 -11.66 16.86 18.44
N TRP A 49 -10.83 16.06 17.79
CA TRP A 49 -11.26 15.01 16.85
C TRP A 49 -12.12 13.93 17.50
N ASP A 50 -12.03 13.76 18.82
CA ASP A 50 -12.85 12.80 19.59
C ASP A 50 -14.36 13.09 19.53
N GLU A 51 -14.73 14.32 19.16
CA GLU A 51 -16.13 14.74 18.98
C GLU A 51 -16.65 14.45 17.55
N CYS A 52 -15.80 13.90 16.69
CA CYS A 52 -16.06 13.70 15.27
C CYS A 52 -16.29 12.24 14.94
N ALA A 53 -16.93 12.02 13.79
CA ALA A 53 -17.13 10.70 13.21
C ALA A 53 -16.64 10.65 11.75
N LEU A 54 -16.09 9.49 11.35
CA LEU A 54 -15.73 9.23 9.98
C LEU A 54 -16.99 9.00 9.13
N VAL A 55 -17.11 9.71 8.02
CA VAL A 55 -18.21 9.59 7.05
C VAL A 55 -17.78 8.83 5.82
N ASP A 56 -16.58 9.15 5.28
CA ASP A 56 -16.03 8.55 4.08
C ASP A 56 -14.48 8.62 4.12
N ALA A 57 -13.84 7.76 3.37
CA ALA A 57 -12.38 7.72 3.26
C ALA A 57 -11.97 7.38 1.83
N ARG A 58 -10.91 8.01 1.36
CA ARG A 58 -10.30 7.73 0.07
C ARG A 58 -8.80 7.65 0.20
N CYS A 59 -8.22 6.72 -0.54
CA CYS A 59 -6.77 6.55 -0.65
C CYS A 59 -6.40 6.31 -2.11
N VAL A 60 -5.24 6.80 -2.53
CA VAL A 60 -4.69 6.51 -3.86
C VAL A 60 -4.42 5.02 -4.05
N LEU A 61 -4.24 4.28 -2.95
CA LEU A 61 -4.22 2.82 -2.92
C LEU A 61 -5.57 2.30 -2.39
N PRO A 62 -6.44 1.73 -3.23
CA PRO A 62 -7.79 1.31 -2.84
C PRO A 62 -7.82 0.32 -1.68
N GLU A 63 -6.87 -0.62 -1.64
CA GLU A 63 -6.77 -1.64 -0.58
C GLU A 63 -6.57 -1.00 0.80
N ALA A 64 -5.77 0.05 0.88
CA ALA A 64 -5.61 0.82 2.11
C ALA A 64 -6.83 1.70 2.41
N GLY A 65 -7.50 2.21 1.39
CA GLY A 65 -8.77 2.95 1.54
C GLY A 65 -9.85 2.12 2.24
N ASP A 66 -9.98 0.86 1.91
CA ASP A 66 -10.93 -0.05 2.56
C ASP A 66 -10.59 -0.27 4.04
N LEU A 67 -9.30 -0.37 4.39
CA LEU A 67 -8.86 -0.48 5.78
C LEU A 67 -9.16 0.78 6.59
N ILE A 68 -9.01 1.96 5.99
CA ILE A 68 -9.35 3.23 6.61
C ILE A 68 -10.87 3.32 6.84
N ALA A 69 -11.66 2.98 5.83
CA ALA A 69 -13.12 3.01 5.92
C ALA A 69 -13.70 2.10 7.01
N GLN A 70 -13.01 1.00 7.31
CA GLN A 70 -13.38 0.02 8.33
C GLN A 70 -12.70 0.27 9.69
N TYR A 71 -12.01 1.40 9.85
CA TYR A 71 -11.27 1.72 11.06
C TYR A 71 -12.19 1.79 12.28
N GLY A 72 -11.93 0.95 13.29
CA GLY A 72 -12.76 0.83 14.49
C GLY A 72 -12.30 1.71 15.67
N GLY A 73 -11.25 2.49 15.51
CA GLY A 73 -10.71 3.41 16.52
C GLY A 73 -11.37 4.80 16.49
N ASN A 74 -10.86 5.72 17.29
CA ASN A 74 -11.32 7.09 17.26
C ASN A 74 -10.74 7.88 16.07
N VAL A 75 -11.36 9.00 15.73
CA VAL A 75 -10.95 9.83 14.58
C VAL A 75 -9.56 10.43 14.79
N ALA A 76 -9.16 10.76 16.01
CA ALA A 76 -7.83 11.30 16.30
C ALA A 76 -6.73 10.28 15.95
N GLU A 77 -6.89 9.03 16.36
CA GLU A 77 -5.96 7.94 15.97
C GLU A 77 -5.96 7.70 14.47
N LEU A 78 -7.14 7.72 13.84
CA LEU A 78 -7.28 7.54 12.40
C LEU A 78 -6.54 8.65 11.62
N ILE A 79 -6.64 9.90 12.06
CA ILE A 79 -5.92 11.02 11.44
C ILE A 79 -4.42 10.82 11.57
N TYR A 80 -3.94 10.42 12.74
CA TYR A 80 -2.52 10.11 12.96
C TYR A 80 -2.04 8.99 12.02
N ASP A 81 -2.69 7.83 12.06
CA ASP A 81 -2.31 6.67 11.23
C ASP A 81 -2.49 6.96 9.73
N GLY A 82 -3.53 7.68 9.34
CA GLY A 82 -3.77 8.11 7.97
C GLY A 82 -2.72 9.09 7.46
N THR A 83 -2.24 9.98 8.32
CA THR A 83 -1.14 10.91 8.01
C THR A 83 0.16 10.15 7.78
N GLU A 84 0.49 9.19 8.63
CA GLU A 84 1.65 8.32 8.46
C GLU A 84 1.60 7.56 7.13
N LEU A 85 0.44 6.97 6.81
CA LEU A 85 0.24 6.30 5.53
C LEU A 85 0.40 7.26 4.35
N GLY A 86 -0.17 8.45 4.45
CA GLY A 86 -0.06 9.50 3.43
C GLY A 86 1.39 9.91 3.16
N TYR A 87 2.20 10.06 4.20
CA TYR A 87 3.64 10.33 4.05
C TYR A 87 4.36 9.17 3.36
N ILE A 88 4.09 7.94 3.78
CA ILE A 88 4.70 6.75 3.17
C ILE A 88 4.37 6.68 1.67
N LEU A 89 3.11 6.83 1.31
CA LEU A 89 2.67 6.78 -0.08
C LEU A 89 3.28 7.91 -0.91
N ALA A 90 3.29 9.14 -0.40
CA ALA A 90 3.85 10.28 -1.10
C ALA A 90 5.37 10.17 -1.32
N GLN A 91 6.12 9.65 -0.35
CA GLN A 91 7.57 9.49 -0.46
C GLN A 91 7.99 8.35 -1.39
N LYS A 92 7.28 7.23 -1.34
CA LYS A 92 7.69 5.99 -2.01
C LYS A 92 7.15 5.88 -3.43
N ASP A 93 6.01 6.48 -3.72
CA ASP A 93 5.44 6.50 -5.07
C ASP A 93 6.32 7.29 -6.07
N GLN A 94 7.07 8.27 -5.58
CA GLN A 94 8.04 9.01 -6.38
C GLN A 94 9.34 8.25 -6.68
N GLY A 95 9.62 7.17 -5.96
CA GLY A 95 10.88 6.41 -6.04
C GLY A 95 10.81 5.05 -6.72
N SER A 96 9.62 4.48 -6.91
CA SER A 96 9.46 3.15 -7.52
C SER A 96 8.06 2.97 -8.11
N PRO A 97 7.93 2.84 -9.43
CA PRO A 97 6.65 2.55 -10.08
C PRO A 97 5.98 1.26 -9.58
N ALA A 98 6.78 0.31 -9.10
CA ALA A 98 6.31 -0.96 -8.57
C ALA A 98 5.93 -0.91 -7.07
N PHE A 99 6.08 0.22 -6.39
CA PHE A 99 5.81 0.31 -4.95
C PHE A 99 4.35 -0.01 -4.62
N SER A 100 3.40 0.63 -5.30
CA SER A 100 1.96 0.45 -5.04
C SER A 100 1.52 -0.99 -5.31
N GLU A 101 1.99 -1.60 -6.39
CA GLU A 101 1.68 -2.99 -6.74
C GLU A 101 2.25 -3.98 -5.72
N ARG A 102 3.52 -3.79 -5.34
CA ARG A 102 4.19 -4.61 -4.32
C ARG A 102 3.53 -4.46 -2.96
N TYR A 103 3.16 -3.24 -2.58
CA TYR A 103 2.48 -2.98 -1.32
C TYR A 103 1.09 -3.62 -1.29
N ALA A 104 0.28 -3.46 -2.33
CA ALA A 104 -1.02 -4.11 -2.45
C ALA A 104 -0.88 -5.65 -2.39
N ALA A 105 0.12 -6.21 -3.06
CA ALA A 105 0.43 -7.63 -3.02
C ALA A 105 0.79 -8.12 -1.61
N ALA A 106 1.59 -7.36 -0.88
CA ALA A 106 1.97 -7.67 0.50
C ALA A 106 0.77 -7.61 1.46
N LEU A 107 -0.09 -6.59 1.32
CA LEU A 107 -1.34 -6.50 2.09
C LEU A 107 -2.24 -7.72 1.86
N ALA A 108 -2.37 -8.16 0.61
CA ALA A 108 -3.16 -9.35 0.25
C ALA A 108 -2.54 -10.63 0.79
N LEU A 109 -1.22 -10.80 0.67
CA LEU A 109 -0.49 -11.97 1.18
C LEU A 109 -0.66 -12.15 2.69
N GLU A 110 -0.59 -11.06 3.44
CA GLU A 110 -0.75 -11.07 4.90
C GLU A 110 -2.23 -11.12 5.33
N GLY A 111 -3.18 -11.02 4.40
CA GLY A 111 -4.59 -10.90 4.74
C GLY A 111 -4.85 -9.72 5.66
N CYS A 112 -4.20 -8.59 5.40
CA CYS A 112 -4.19 -7.42 6.28
C CYS A 112 -5.60 -6.87 6.50
N GLN A 113 -6.01 -6.73 7.76
CA GLN A 113 -7.32 -6.21 8.16
C GLN A 113 -7.23 -5.02 9.11
N SER A 114 -6.04 -4.50 9.38
CA SER A 114 -5.85 -3.32 10.22
C SER A 114 -4.94 -2.30 9.57
N LEU A 115 -5.26 -1.02 9.76
CA LEU A 115 -4.44 0.08 9.26
C LEU A 115 -3.05 0.09 9.92
N LYS A 116 -2.95 -0.26 11.20
CA LYS A 116 -1.67 -0.34 11.92
C LYS A 116 -0.75 -1.41 11.34
N LEU A 117 -1.28 -2.58 11.01
CA LEU A 117 -0.51 -3.63 10.32
C LEU A 117 -0.14 -3.19 8.90
N ALA A 118 -1.03 -2.49 8.20
CA ALA A 118 -0.74 -1.95 6.88
C ALA A 118 0.44 -0.96 6.90
N LEU A 119 0.55 -0.14 7.95
CA LEU A 119 1.71 0.75 8.15
C LEU A 119 3.00 -0.04 8.37
N ASP A 120 2.98 -1.08 9.19
CA ASP A 120 4.14 -1.94 9.41
C ASP A 120 4.55 -2.66 8.12
N ILE A 121 3.61 -3.18 7.34
CA ILE A 121 3.90 -3.80 6.03
C ILE A 121 4.59 -2.80 5.10
N ALA A 122 4.10 -1.55 5.03
CA ALA A 122 4.71 -0.51 4.20
C ALA A 122 6.17 -0.20 4.59
N GLN A 123 6.49 -0.26 5.88
CA GLN A 123 7.85 -0.06 6.40
C GLN A 123 8.76 -1.29 6.20
N ASN A 124 8.16 -2.47 6.00
CA ASN A 124 8.86 -3.76 5.90
C ASN A 124 8.75 -4.39 4.51
N LEU A 125 8.62 -3.62 3.43
CA LEU A 125 8.53 -4.19 2.08
C LEU A 125 9.80 -4.95 1.66
N ASN A 126 10.94 -4.70 2.29
CA ASN A 126 12.15 -5.50 2.14
C ASN A 126 12.02 -6.94 2.67
N CYS A 127 10.96 -7.25 3.42
CA CYS A 127 10.62 -8.60 3.88
C CYS A 127 9.86 -9.43 2.82
N TYR A 128 9.60 -8.86 1.64
CA TYR A 128 8.86 -9.51 0.55
C TYR A 128 9.68 -9.53 -0.72
N ASP A 129 9.74 -10.71 -1.34
CA ASP A 129 10.26 -10.85 -2.70
C ASP A 129 9.09 -10.72 -3.68
N TRP A 130 9.28 -9.91 -4.70
CA TRP A 130 8.26 -9.57 -5.69
C TRP A 130 8.77 -9.79 -7.11
N VAL A 131 7.96 -10.44 -7.96
CA VAL A 131 8.22 -10.65 -9.38
C VAL A 131 7.00 -10.22 -10.19
N GLN A 132 7.18 -9.32 -11.15
CA GLN A 132 6.11 -8.89 -12.05
C GLN A 132 5.84 -9.94 -13.13
N CYS A 133 4.57 -10.16 -13.48
CA CYS A 133 4.20 -11.08 -14.56
C CYS A 133 4.76 -10.66 -15.92
N ALA A 134 4.92 -9.36 -16.17
CA ALA A 134 5.52 -8.83 -17.40
C ALA A 134 6.97 -9.32 -17.63
N ASP A 135 7.69 -9.66 -16.56
CA ASP A 135 9.09 -10.07 -16.61
C ASP A 135 9.27 -11.60 -16.70
N LEU A 136 8.20 -12.38 -16.62
CA LEU A 136 8.26 -13.84 -16.52
C LEU A 136 8.85 -14.49 -17.77
N GLU A 137 8.46 -14.05 -18.95
CA GLU A 137 8.96 -14.61 -20.21
C GLU A 137 10.46 -14.39 -20.35
N ALA A 138 10.92 -13.15 -20.16
CA ALA A 138 12.35 -12.81 -20.23
C ALA A 138 13.15 -13.53 -19.15
N SER A 139 12.63 -13.62 -17.93
CA SER A 139 13.25 -14.33 -16.82
C SER A 139 13.35 -15.85 -17.09
N GLY A 140 12.30 -16.44 -17.62
CA GLY A 140 12.29 -17.86 -18.01
C GLY A 140 13.31 -18.16 -19.11
N ARG A 141 13.43 -17.28 -20.11
CA ARG A 141 14.42 -17.38 -21.18
C ARG A 141 15.84 -17.32 -20.64
N THR A 142 16.15 -16.32 -19.81
CA THR A 142 17.47 -16.18 -19.18
C THR A 142 17.84 -17.43 -18.39
N LEU A 143 16.91 -17.98 -17.63
CA LEU A 143 17.14 -19.16 -16.81
C LEU A 143 17.49 -20.40 -17.66
N LEU A 144 16.82 -20.61 -18.81
CA LEU A 144 17.14 -21.71 -19.71
C LEU A 144 18.49 -21.52 -20.39
N LEU A 145 18.85 -20.30 -20.80
CA LEU A 145 20.15 -19.96 -21.35
C LEU A 145 21.27 -20.23 -20.32
N ASP A 146 21.09 -19.85 -19.08
CA ASP A 146 22.05 -20.10 -17.99
C ASP A 146 22.25 -21.60 -17.71
N LYS A 147 21.21 -22.40 -17.96
CA LYS A 147 21.30 -23.88 -17.91
C LYS A 147 21.98 -24.51 -19.15
N GLY A 148 22.44 -23.68 -20.09
CA GLY A 148 23.13 -24.13 -21.29
C GLY A 148 22.25 -24.56 -22.46
N ILE A 149 20.94 -24.23 -22.40
CA ILE A 149 20.00 -24.47 -23.51
C ILE A 149 20.18 -23.36 -24.53
N SER A 150 20.36 -23.71 -25.81
CA SER A 150 20.55 -22.71 -26.87
C SER A 150 19.26 -21.98 -27.20
N GLU A 151 19.38 -20.72 -27.67
CA GLU A 151 18.25 -19.92 -28.15
C GLU A 151 17.47 -20.61 -29.29
N GLU A 152 18.19 -21.32 -30.18
CA GLU A 152 17.57 -22.08 -31.28
C GLU A 152 16.67 -23.21 -30.74
N LEU A 153 17.12 -23.89 -29.70
CA LEU A 153 16.36 -24.98 -29.07
C LEU A 153 15.14 -24.44 -28.33
N ILE A 154 15.27 -23.30 -27.65
CA ILE A 154 14.15 -22.62 -26.97
C ILE A 154 13.06 -22.28 -28.00
N ARG A 155 13.44 -21.69 -29.14
CA ARG A 155 12.48 -21.34 -30.21
C ARG A 155 11.84 -22.59 -30.82
N ALA A 156 12.60 -23.64 -31.05
CA ALA A 156 12.11 -24.87 -31.67
C ALA A 156 11.15 -25.65 -30.74
N SER A 157 11.29 -25.52 -29.44
CA SER A 157 10.52 -26.30 -28.45
C SER A 157 9.10 -25.76 -28.20
N SER A 158 8.78 -24.56 -28.64
CA SER A 158 7.49 -23.88 -28.36
C SER A 158 7.13 -23.84 -26.87
N ILE A 159 8.10 -23.75 -25.98
CA ILE A 159 7.91 -23.66 -24.54
C ILE A 159 7.24 -22.33 -24.19
N ASP A 160 6.19 -22.37 -23.37
CA ASP A 160 5.66 -21.19 -22.70
C ASP A 160 6.62 -20.79 -21.57
N LEU A 161 7.50 -19.83 -21.85
CA LEU A 161 8.53 -19.38 -20.92
C LEU A 161 7.96 -18.72 -19.69
N ALA A 162 6.86 -17.97 -19.84
CA ALA A 162 6.18 -17.34 -18.72
C ALA A 162 5.57 -18.39 -17.78
N ALA A 163 4.86 -19.39 -18.33
CA ALA A 163 4.28 -20.48 -17.55
C ALA A 163 5.39 -21.33 -16.87
N TYR A 164 6.50 -21.57 -17.55
CA TYR A 164 7.66 -22.27 -16.97
C TYR A 164 8.22 -21.53 -15.77
N LYS A 165 8.45 -20.21 -15.88
CA LYS A 165 8.95 -19.39 -14.79
C LYS A 165 7.94 -19.30 -13.64
N ALA A 166 6.65 -19.13 -13.94
CA ALA A 166 5.59 -19.09 -12.94
C ALA A 166 5.55 -20.38 -12.10
N HIS A 167 5.64 -21.54 -12.74
CA HIS A 167 5.70 -22.83 -12.06
C HIS A 167 6.90 -22.94 -11.11
N LEU A 168 8.08 -22.47 -11.51
CA LEU A 168 9.26 -22.45 -10.64
C LEU A 168 9.07 -21.52 -9.45
N LEU A 169 8.47 -20.34 -9.64
CA LEU A 169 8.17 -19.42 -8.55
C LEU A 169 7.23 -20.04 -7.52
N GLU A 170 6.20 -20.75 -7.96
CA GLU A 170 5.30 -21.47 -7.06
C GLU A 170 6.03 -22.56 -6.25
N GLN A 171 6.95 -23.29 -6.89
CA GLN A 171 7.80 -24.26 -6.20
C GLN A 171 8.73 -23.61 -5.17
N GLU A 172 9.16 -22.37 -5.40
CA GLU A 172 9.97 -21.58 -4.48
C GLU A 172 9.15 -20.90 -3.37
N GLY A 173 7.85 -21.13 -3.31
CA GLY A 173 6.96 -20.60 -2.28
C GLY A 173 6.33 -19.25 -2.59
N TYR A 174 6.42 -18.76 -3.82
CA TYR A 174 5.71 -17.58 -4.25
C TYR A 174 4.22 -17.86 -4.43
N THR A 175 3.41 -16.86 -4.15
CA THR A 175 1.96 -16.88 -4.35
C THR A 175 1.59 -15.86 -5.43
N PRO A 176 0.71 -16.21 -6.39
CA PRO A 176 0.20 -15.25 -7.36
C PRO A 176 -0.65 -14.19 -6.65
N THR A 177 -0.55 -12.94 -7.11
CA THR A 177 -1.36 -11.84 -6.57
C THR A 177 -2.80 -11.93 -7.09
N PRO A 178 -3.79 -11.45 -6.30
CA PRO A 178 -5.20 -11.51 -6.69
C PRO A 178 -5.53 -10.77 -7.98
N ASP A 179 -4.79 -9.70 -8.28
CA ASP A 179 -4.91 -8.91 -9.51
C ASP A 179 -4.24 -9.54 -10.75
N GLY A 180 -3.44 -10.58 -10.55
CA GLY A 180 -2.72 -11.27 -11.63
C GLY A 180 -1.47 -10.57 -12.16
N TRP A 181 -1.02 -9.48 -11.51
CA TRP A 181 0.13 -8.70 -11.97
C TRP A 181 1.50 -9.24 -11.54
N GLY A 182 1.54 -10.13 -10.56
CA GLY A 182 2.81 -10.64 -10.07
C GLY A 182 2.72 -11.82 -9.12
N TYR A 183 3.89 -12.17 -8.59
CA TYR A 183 4.11 -13.21 -7.59
C TYR A 183 4.85 -12.62 -6.40
N ILE A 184 4.46 -12.99 -5.20
CA ILE A 184 5.02 -12.49 -3.96
C ILE A 184 5.25 -13.61 -2.95
N ARG A 185 6.30 -13.46 -2.11
CA ARG A 185 6.53 -14.29 -0.93
C ARG A 185 7.17 -13.49 0.20
N ARG A 186 7.05 -13.98 1.43
CA ARG A 186 7.91 -13.56 2.54
C ARG A 186 9.32 -14.11 2.31
N ASN A 187 10.32 -13.30 2.69
CA ASN A 187 11.73 -13.74 2.73
C ASN A 187 12.22 -13.88 4.17
N ALA A 188 13.54 -14.09 4.35
CA ALA A 188 14.14 -14.33 5.66
C ALA A 188 14.45 -13.03 6.45
N ASN A 189 14.17 -11.85 5.91
CA ASN A 189 14.40 -10.60 6.62
C ASN A 189 13.46 -10.49 7.82
N GLU A 190 13.96 -9.90 8.90
CA GLU A 190 13.18 -9.68 10.11
C GLU A 190 12.14 -8.60 9.89
N PHE A 191 10.89 -8.90 10.26
CA PHE A 191 9.78 -7.96 10.19
C PHE A 191 9.70 -7.18 11.51
N CYS A 192 9.84 -5.85 11.42
CA CYS A 192 9.82 -4.96 12.57
C CYS A 192 8.43 -4.35 12.77
N TYR A 193 7.83 -4.59 13.93
CA TYR A 193 6.52 -4.03 14.31
C TYR A 193 6.71 -2.69 15.03
N GLN A 194 6.16 -1.60 14.49
CA GLN A 194 6.15 -0.27 15.07
C GLN A 194 4.75 0.20 15.47
N PHE A 195 3.75 -0.11 14.65
CA PHE A 195 2.37 0.35 14.80
C PHE A 195 1.44 -0.73 15.31
N SER A 196 1.68 -1.97 14.92
CA SER A 196 0.90 -3.13 15.34
C SER A 196 1.67 -4.02 16.30
N THR A 197 0.99 -4.99 16.87
CA THR A 197 1.60 -6.05 17.69
C THR A 197 1.59 -7.35 16.90
N PRO A 198 2.65 -8.21 17.06
CA PRO A 198 2.68 -9.51 16.40
C PRO A 198 1.58 -10.45 16.88
#